data_fb67d68883f14c5b1810da7eaa8e3e63
#
_entry.id   fb67d68883f14c5b1810da7eaa8e3e63
#
_cell.length_a   1.000
_cell.length_b   1.000
_cell.length_c   1.000
_cell.angle_alpha   90.00
_cell.angle_beta   90.00
_cell.angle_gamma   90.00
#
_symmetry.space_group_name_H-M   'P 1'
#
loop_
_entity.id
_entity.type
_entity.pdbx_description
1 polymer ?
#
loop_
_entity_poly.entity_id
_entity_poly.type
_entity_poly.pdbx_seq_one_letter_code
_entity_poly.pdbx_strand_id
1 'polypeptide(L)'
;MAPISVRPALLSLLGVMALAAPATAASPKPDLTGMWDYQGRVEEARAGRTPPPVTPAIAERLRKRRAAEQGGFVRSVSNMLCLPTGFPQMMQWKSPIEILEVKGRIVILSEKDPGNDEPRTIYLTKTMPPDPDPSWNGYSVGKWEGGVLVVHTEGLSDRGSLPGGVPRTTKTKVTERLHLENGGKLLIDEMTFEDPNTLTKPWTVALKYDRMPEDSERFEAVCEPDLDALKSVDLKSLADIDTEAARMLDPAKQYNPGAK
;
A
#
# COMPACT_ATOMS: atom_id res chain seq x y z
N MET A 1 -31.50 92.70 -5.49
CA MET A 1 -30.92 91.91 -4.40
C MET A 1 -31.71 90.61 -4.33
N ALA A 2 -31.16 89.50 -4.86
CA ALA A 2 -31.81 88.19 -4.82
C ALA A 2 -31.02 87.25 -3.89
N PRO A 3 -31.66 86.47 -3.03
CA PRO A 3 -30.93 85.58 -2.08
C PRO A 3 -30.46 84.31 -2.74
N ILE A 4 -29.23 83.94 -2.49
CA ILE A 4 -28.58 82.69 -2.93
C ILE A 4 -29.07 81.52 -2.08
N SER A 5 -29.72 80.55 -2.70
CA SER A 5 -30.16 79.30 -2.06
C SER A 5 -29.02 78.27 -2.11
N VAL A 6 -28.51 77.87 -0.95
CA VAL A 6 -27.52 76.81 -0.81
C VAL A 6 -28.26 75.49 -0.56
N ARG A 7 -28.11 74.53 -1.49
CA ARG A 7 -28.61 73.18 -1.33
C ARG A 7 -27.55 72.27 -0.65
N PRO A 8 -27.89 71.48 0.35
CA PRO A 8 -26.95 70.56 0.92
C PRO A 8 -26.82 69.29 0.04
N ALA A 9 -25.59 68.91 -0.25
CA ALA A 9 -25.28 67.65 -0.91
C ALA A 9 -25.36 66.49 0.08
N LEU A 10 -26.26 65.52 -0.19
CA LEU A 10 -26.30 64.25 0.51
C LEU A 10 -25.15 63.36 0.00
N LEU A 11 -24.16 63.13 0.88
CA LEU A 11 -23.17 62.06 0.69
C LEU A 11 -23.82 60.71 1.05
N SER A 12 -24.04 59.89 0.02
CA SER A 12 -24.44 58.49 0.21
C SER A 12 -23.20 57.62 0.52
N LEU A 13 -23.06 57.19 1.77
CA LEU A 13 -22.09 56.16 2.15
C LEU A 13 -22.62 54.82 1.63
N LEU A 14 -21.99 54.28 0.56
CA LEU A 14 -22.14 52.89 0.16
C LEU A 14 -21.26 52.02 1.08
N GLY A 15 -21.92 51.39 2.04
CA GLY A 15 -21.30 50.37 2.89
C GLY A 15 -21.03 49.11 2.07
N VAL A 16 -19.75 48.79 1.82
CA VAL A 16 -19.33 47.50 1.26
C VAL A 16 -19.47 46.45 2.35
N MET A 17 -20.52 45.64 2.26
CA MET A 17 -20.73 44.49 3.11
C MET A 17 -19.81 43.36 2.60
N ALA A 18 -18.66 43.15 3.22
CA ALA A 18 -17.78 42.02 2.94
C ALA A 18 -18.47 40.74 3.40
N LEU A 19 -18.96 39.93 2.45
CA LEU A 19 -19.40 38.56 2.75
C LEU A 19 -18.15 37.72 3.13
N ALA A 20 -17.99 37.48 4.41
CA ALA A 20 -17.06 36.49 4.92
C ALA A 20 -17.53 35.10 4.43
N ALA A 21 -16.77 34.46 3.54
CA ALA A 21 -17.01 33.07 3.15
C ALA A 21 -16.90 32.20 4.43
N PRO A 22 -17.82 31.24 4.62
CA PRO A 22 -17.71 30.34 5.78
C PRO A 22 -16.41 29.55 5.64
N ALA A 23 -15.56 29.61 6.66
CA ALA A 23 -14.42 28.73 6.79
C ALA A 23 -14.94 27.30 6.81
N THR A 24 -14.64 26.52 5.78
CA THR A 24 -14.97 25.11 5.72
C THR A 24 -14.23 24.44 6.86
N ALA A 25 -14.94 24.06 7.92
CA ALA A 25 -14.38 23.28 9.02
C ALA A 25 -13.78 22.02 8.41
N ALA A 26 -12.49 21.77 8.67
CA ALA A 26 -11.85 20.54 8.24
C ALA A 26 -12.65 19.36 8.79
N SER A 27 -13.04 18.43 7.94
CA SER A 27 -13.72 17.21 8.38
C SER A 27 -12.89 16.55 9.46
N PRO A 28 -13.50 16.09 10.58
CA PRO A 28 -12.76 15.44 11.63
C PRO A 28 -12.02 14.23 11.06
N LYS A 29 -10.77 14.07 11.47
CA LYS A 29 -9.93 12.93 11.09
C LYS A 29 -10.62 11.64 11.53
N PRO A 30 -10.89 10.68 10.60
CA PRO A 30 -11.49 9.41 10.98
C PRO A 30 -10.50 8.54 11.76
N ASP A 31 -11.02 7.70 12.65
CA ASP A 31 -10.24 6.75 13.43
C ASP A 31 -10.10 5.43 12.65
N LEU A 32 -8.89 5.17 12.15
CA LEU A 32 -8.55 3.93 11.46
C LEU A 32 -8.06 2.83 12.42
N THR A 33 -7.90 3.11 13.71
CA THR A 33 -7.34 2.13 14.67
C THR A 33 -8.23 0.91 14.87
N GLY A 34 -7.61 -0.20 15.27
CA GLY A 34 -8.27 -1.47 15.54
C GLY A 34 -7.94 -2.55 14.52
N MET A 35 -8.62 -3.68 14.66
CA MET A 35 -8.45 -4.85 13.79
C MET A 35 -9.41 -4.83 12.61
N TRP A 36 -8.91 -5.27 11.46
CA TRP A 36 -9.60 -5.24 10.18
C TRP A 36 -9.44 -6.57 9.46
N ASP A 37 -10.57 -7.19 9.12
CA ASP A 37 -10.60 -8.47 8.40
C ASP A 37 -10.68 -8.25 6.88
N TYR A 38 -9.75 -8.83 6.14
CA TYR A 38 -9.65 -8.67 4.70
C TYR A 38 -10.77 -9.36 3.95
N GLN A 39 -11.56 -8.60 3.19
CA GLN A 39 -12.73 -9.06 2.43
C GLN A 39 -12.49 -9.14 0.91
N GLY A 40 -11.24 -9.02 0.46
CA GLY A 40 -10.92 -9.08 -0.97
C GLY A 40 -10.83 -7.71 -1.63
N ARG A 41 -10.88 -7.71 -2.96
CA ARG A 41 -10.83 -6.49 -3.77
C ARG A 41 -12.24 -5.99 -4.10
N VAL A 42 -12.39 -4.67 -4.17
CA VAL A 42 -13.67 -4.03 -4.51
C VAL A 42 -14.12 -4.42 -5.93
N GLU A 43 -13.18 -4.49 -6.90
CA GLU A 43 -13.47 -4.83 -8.29
C GLU A 43 -13.92 -6.28 -8.47
N GLU A 44 -13.42 -7.21 -7.64
CA GLU A 44 -13.80 -8.62 -7.71
C GLU A 44 -15.29 -8.84 -7.46
N ALA A 45 -15.91 -7.95 -6.68
CA ALA A 45 -17.35 -7.95 -6.43
C ALA A 45 -18.18 -7.32 -7.57
N ARG A 46 -17.55 -6.50 -8.44
CA ARG A 46 -18.29 -5.70 -9.44
C ARG A 46 -18.20 -6.23 -10.87
N ALA A 47 -17.06 -6.76 -11.33
CA ALA A 47 -16.86 -7.09 -12.75
C ALA A 47 -15.74 -8.11 -13.02
N GLY A 48 -15.25 -8.83 -12.02
CA GLY A 48 -14.08 -9.68 -12.17
C GLY A 48 -12.76 -8.90 -12.12
N ARG A 49 -11.67 -9.64 -12.07
CA ARG A 49 -10.32 -9.09 -11.95
C ARG A 49 -9.91 -8.29 -13.18
N THR A 50 -9.68 -7.00 -13.04
CA THR A 50 -8.96 -6.25 -14.06
C THR A 50 -7.50 -6.75 -14.08
N PRO A 51 -7.02 -7.33 -15.20
CA PRO A 51 -5.65 -7.81 -15.26
C PRO A 51 -4.67 -6.64 -15.16
N PRO A 52 -3.52 -6.83 -14.52
CA PRO A 52 -2.51 -5.78 -14.42
C PRO A 52 -2.01 -5.40 -15.82
N PRO A 53 -1.82 -4.10 -16.09
CA PRO A 53 -1.31 -3.61 -17.37
C PRO A 53 0.22 -3.78 -17.43
N VAL A 54 0.67 -5.02 -17.51
CA VAL A 54 2.10 -5.37 -17.49
C VAL A 54 2.75 -5.26 -18.87
N THR A 55 4.08 -5.09 -18.86
CA THR A 55 4.88 -5.16 -20.09
C THR A 55 4.82 -6.56 -20.71
N PRO A 56 5.07 -6.73 -22.04
CA PRO A 56 5.04 -8.04 -22.68
C PRO A 56 5.99 -9.06 -22.02
N ALA A 57 7.16 -8.63 -21.57
CA ALA A 57 8.13 -9.50 -20.89
C ALA A 57 7.57 -10.03 -19.55
N ILE A 58 6.92 -9.16 -18.79
CA ILE A 58 6.27 -9.55 -17.53
C ILE A 58 5.05 -10.45 -17.79
N ALA A 59 4.25 -10.16 -18.80
CA ALA A 59 3.12 -11.02 -19.17
C ALA A 59 3.56 -12.45 -19.47
N GLU A 60 4.64 -12.62 -20.24
CA GLU A 60 5.19 -13.94 -20.55
C GLU A 60 5.73 -14.65 -19.29
N ARG A 61 6.41 -13.93 -18.40
CA ARG A 61 6.87 -14.46 -17.12
C ARG A 61 5.72 -14.95 -16.26
N LEU A 62 4.66 -14.17 -16.14
CA LEU A 62 3.46 -14.54 -15.37
C LEU A 62 2.75 -15.76 -16.00
N ARG A 63 2.74 -15.88 -17.32
CA ARG A 63 2.21 -17.05 -18.03
C ARG A 63 2.99 -18.31 -17.71
N LYS A 64 4.32 -18.24 -17.78
CA LYS A 64 5.22 -19.38 -17.42
C LYS A 64 5.01 -19.81 -15.97
N ARG A 65 4.94 -18.85 -15.05
CA ARG A 65 4.68 -19.12 -13.63
C ARG A 65 3.35 -19.86 -13.43
N ARG A 66 2.26 -19.36 -14.01
CA ARG A 66 0.94 -20.02 -13.92
C ARG A 66 0.95 -21.45 -14.49
N ALA A 67 1.65 -21.66 -15.59
CA ALA A 67 1.78 -23.00 -16.18
C ALA A 67 2.53 -23.96 -15.23
N ALA A 68 3.60 -23.49 -14.60
CA ALA A 68 4.33 -24.26 -13.59
C ALA A 68 3.47 -24.56 -12.36
N GLU A 69 2.71 -23.58 -11.91
CA GLU A 69 1.75 -23.75 -10.82
C GLU A 69 0.71 -24.82 -11.13
N GLN A 70 0.14 -24.85 -12.33
CA GLN A 70 -0.79 -25.88 -12.78
C GLN A 70 -0.14 -27.27 -12.90
N GLY A 71 1.15 -27.32 -13.19
CA GLY A 71 1.95 -28.55 -13.22
C GLY A 71 2.36 -29.09 -11.84
N GLY A 72 1.90 -28.49 -10.74
CA GLY A 72 2.22 -28.91 -9.38
C GLY A 72 3.50 -28.32 -8.80
N PHE A 73 4.18 -27.44 -9.52
CA PHE A 73 5.31 -26.68 -9.03
C PHE A 73 4.80 -25.43 -8.28
N VAL A 74 4.52 -25.55 -6.98
CA VAL A 74 3.98 -24.43 -6.25
C VAL A 74 4.26 -24.44 -4.75
N ARG A 75 5.50 -24.39 -4.40
CA ARG A 75 5.78 -23.81 -3.09
C ARG A 75 6.56 -22.52 -3.32
N SER A 76 6.00 -21.42 -2.87
CA SER A 76 6.75 -20.18 -2.83
C SER A 76 8.01 -20.40 -2.01
N VAL A 77 9.17 -20.25 -2.64
CA VAL A 77 10.46 -20.36 -1.94
C VAL A 77 10.52 -19.34 -0.81
N SER A 78 9.93 -18.16 -1.01
CA SER A 78 9.79 -17.15 0.04
C SER A 78 9.07 -17.69 1.27
N ASN A 79 7.98 -18.46 1.07
CA ASN A 79 7.28 -19.10 2.17
C ASN A 79 8.11 -20.19 2.86
N MET A 80 8.83 -21.03 2.09
CA MET A 80 9.70 -22.06 2.64
C MET A 80 10.84 -21.48 3.47
N LEU A 81 11.33 -20.29 3.10
CA LEU A 81 12.41 -19.57 3.80
C LEU A 81 11.90 -18.63 4.89
N CYS A 82 10.60 -18.57 5.13
CA CYS A 82 10.01 -17.63 6.08
C CYS A 82 10.40 -16.16 5.82
N LEU A 83 10.47 -15.78 4.55
CA LEU A 83 10.81 -14.41 4.18
C LEU A 83 9.61 -13.49 4.37
N PRO A 84 9.84 -12.22 4.72
CA PRO A 84 8.75 -11.27 4.83
C PRO A 84 7.92 -11.19 3.55
N THR A 85 6.62 -11.07 3.69
CA THR A 85 5.73 -10.81 2.56
C THR A 85 5.93 -9.38 2.04
N GLY A 86 6.08 -8.45 2.96
CA GLY A 86 6.31 -7.04 2.69
C GLY A 86 5.12 -6.32 2.03
N PHE A 87 5.22 -5.00 1.95
CA PHE A 87 4.22 -4.17 1.29
C PHE A 87 4.40 -4.21 -0.24
N PRO A 88 3.34 -4.27 -1.06
CA PRO A 88 1.92 -4.21 -0.69
C PRO A 88 1.28 -5.56 -0.40
N GLN A 89 2.01 -6.65 -0.50
CA GLN A 89 1.45 -7.99 -0.46
C GLN A 89 0.86 -8.32 0.92
N MET A 90 1.48 -7.84 2.02
CA MET A 90 0.98 -7.99 3.38
C MET A 90 -0.45 -7.47 3.55
N MET A 91 -0.86 -6.45 2.76
CA MET A 91 -2.21 -5.87 2.81
C MET A 91 -3.27 -6.74 2.12
N GLN A 92 -2.89 -7.83 1.43
CA GLN A 92 -3.80 -8.64 0.63
C GLN A 92 -3.96 -10.08 1.13
N TRP A 93 -3.38 -10.38 2.26
CA TRP A 93 -3.56 -11.69 2.85
C TRP A 93 -4.96 -11.86 3.44
N LYS A 94 -5.44 -13.09 3.42
CA LYS A 94 -6.70 -13.50 4.07
C LYS A 94 -6.51 -13.61 5.60
N SER A 95 -5.85 -12.64 6.18
CA SER A 95 -5.61 -12.55 7.62
C SER A 95 -5.84 -11.11 8.05
N PRO A 96 -6.30 -10.89 9.27
CA PRO A 96 -6.50 -9.57 9.81
C PRO A 96 -5.23 -8.71 9.81
N ILE A 97 -5.44 -7.42 9.70
CA ILE A 97 -4.44 -6.40 10.00
C ILE A 97 -4.88 -5.61 11.21
N GLU A 98 -3.93 -5.17 12.01
CA GLU A 98 -4.16 -4.23 13.10
C GLU A 98 -3.53 -2.89 12.76
N ILE A 99 -4.32 -1.83 12.86
CA ILE A 99 -3.87 -0.46 12.65
C ILE A 99 -3.76 0.23 14.00
N LEU A 100 -2.57 0.71 14.31
CA LEU A 100 -2.27 1.46 15.52
C LEU A 100 -1.86 2.89 15.14
N GLU A 101 -2.38 3.87 15.85
CA GLU A 101 -1.89 5.23 15.76
C GLU A 101 -1.04 5.56 16.99
N VAL A 102 0.22 5.89 16.72
CA VAL A 102 1.15 6.39 17.73
C VAL A 102 1.62 7.79 17.33
N LYS A 103 2.20 8.54 18.27
CA LYS A 103 2.58 9.93 18.02
C LYS A 103 3.36 10.12 16.70
N GLY A 104 2.72 10.79 15.73
CA GLY A 104 3.33 11.16 14.46
C GLY A 104 3.46 10.03 13.42
N ARG A 105 2.85 8.88 13.64
CA ARG A 105 2.87 7.75 12.70
C ARG A 105 1.70 6.80 12.88
N ILE A 106 1.39 6.06 11.85
CA ILE A 106 0.51 4.89 11.87
C ILE A 106 1.38 3.66 11.70
N VAL A 107 1.07 2.61 12.46
CA VAL A 107 1.74 1.30 12.37
C VAL A 107 0.70 0.28 11.98
N ILE A 108 0.99 -0.50 10.95
CA ILE A 108 0.15 -1.60 10.49
C ILE A 108 0.87 -2.90 10.78
N LEU A 109 0.21 -3.77 11.53
CA LEU A 109 0.64 -5.11 11.85
C LEU A 109 -0.18 -6.09 11.04
N SER A 110 0.44 -7.09 10.44
CA SER A 110 -0.26 -8.21 9.80
C SER A 110 -0.28 -9.39 10.76
N GLU A 111 -1.42 -10.06 10.87
CA GLU A 111 -1.53 -11.27 11.70
C GLU A 111 -0.93 -12.47 11.00
N LYS A 112 -0.87 -12.36 9.68
CA LYS A 112 -0.37 -13.46 8.93
C LYS A 112 1.13 -13.49 8.78
N ASP A 113 1.56 -14.68 8.93
CA ASP A 113 2.72 -15.17 8.30
C ASP A 113 2.48 -16.32 7.29
N PRO A 114 3.37 -16.57 6.33
CA PRO A 114 4.54 -17.36 6.71
C PRO A 114 5.84 -16.59 6.72
N GLY A 115 5.99 -15.55 7.34
CA GLY A 115 7.26 -14.87 7.41
C GLY A 115 7.25 -13.85 8.54
N ASN A 116 8.37 -13.42 8.95
CA ASN A 116 8.49 -12.36 9.94
C ASN A 116 8.12 -11.04 9.29
N ASP A 117 6.81 -10.76 9.11
CA ASP A 117 6.38 -9.48 8.60
C ASP A 117 6.73 -8.38 9.60
N GLU A 118 7.70 -7.57 9.24
CA GLU A 118 8.04 -6.37 9.99
C GLU A 118 6.85 -5.39 9.99
N PRO A 119 6.57 -4.74 11.12
CA PRO A 119 5.53 -3.71 11.18
C PRO A 119 5.72 -2.65 10.09
N ARG A 120 4.67 -2.36 9.33
CA ARG A 120 4.71 -1.27 8.36
C ARG A 120 4.47 0.05 9.08
N THR A 121 5.36 1.01 8.91
CA THR A 121 5.25 2.34 9.50
C THR A 121 4.95 3.40 8.43
N ILE A 122 3.88 4.18 8.64
CA ILE A 122 3.52 5.35 7.83
C ILE A 122 3.81 6.59 8.67
N TYR A 123 4.76 7.41 8.24
CA TYR A 123 5.14 8.64 8.94
C TYR A 123 4.21 9.80 8.58
N LEU A 124 3.56 10.41 9.58
CA LEU A 124 2.66 11.56 9.40
C LEU A 124 3.36 12.92 9.55
N THR A 125 4.57 12.92 10.09
CA THR A 125 5.33 14.14 10.42
C THR A 125 6.67 14.25 9.69
N LYS A 126 6.97 13.29 8.80
CA LYS A 126 8.20 13.27 8.01
C LYS A 126 7.90 13.53 6.54
N THR A 127 8.93 13.85 5.79
CA THR A 127 8.91 13.93 4.33
C THR A 127 9.57 12.71 3.72
N MET A 128 9.25 12.40 2.48
CA MET A 128 9.92 11.36 1.70
C MET A 128 11.40 11.71 1.54
N PRO A 129 12.33 10.83 1.93
CA PRO A 129 13.75 11.01 1.60
C PRO A 129 13.94 11.03 0.07
N PRO A 130 14.95 11.74 -0.45
CA PRO A 130 15.21 11.77 -1.89
C PRO A 130 15.61 10.41 -2.48
N ASP A 131 16.21 9.55 -1.66
CA ASP A 131 16.65 8.19 -2.04
C ASP A 131 16.51 7.26 -0.83
N PRO A 132 15.30 6.75 -0.56
CA PRO A 132 15.10 5.85 0.58
C PRO A 132 15.75 4.49 0.34
N ASP A 133 16.43 3.97 1.35
CA ASP A 133 17.06 2.64 1.30
C ASP A 133 16.00 1.56 0.99
N PRO A 134 16.26 0.65 0.03
CA PRO A 134 15.32 -0.40 -0.34
C PRO A 134 15.04 -1.37 0.82
N SER A 135 13.76 -1.56 1.13
CA SER A 135 13.30 -2.48 2.18
C SER A 135 12.05 -3.25 1.76
N TRP A 136 11.63 -4.25 2.56
CA TRP A 136 10.41 -5.02 2.30
C TRP A 136 9.15 -4.16 2.28
N ASN A 137 9.06 -3.19 3.20
CA ASN A 137 7.90 -2.31 3.35
C ASN A 137 8.08 -0.93 2.71
N GLY A 138 9.29 -0.62 2.22
CA GLY A 138 9.63 0.69 1.71
C GLY A 138 9.62 1.77 2.81
N TYR A 139 9.63 3.02 2.39
CA TYR A 139 9.46 4.18 3.24
C TYR A 139 8.14 4.86 2.90
N SER A 140 7.23 4.95 3.89
CA SER A 140 5.89 5.49 3.69
C SER A 140 5.71 6.80 4.43
N VAL A 141 5.19 7.82 3.73
CA VAL A 141 4.77 9.10 4.32
C VAL A 141 3.29 9.31 4.06
N GLY A 142 2.55 9.75 5.06
CA GLY A 142 1.11 9.92 4.99
C GLY A 142 0.67 11.32 5.36
N LYS A 143 -0.45 11.75 4.77
CA LYS A 143 -1.12 13.01 5.08
C LYS A 143 -2.63 12.85 5.04
N TRP A 144 -3.32 13.45 5.99
CA TRP A 144 -4.78 13.50 5.98
C TRP A 144 -5.29 14.61 5.06
N GLU A 145 -6.17 14.23 4.15
CA GLU A 145 -6.82 15.11 3.17
C GLU A 145 -8.33 14.87 3.17
N GLY A 146 -9.10 15.78 3.80
CA GLY A 146 -10.57 15.71 3.80
C GLY A 146 -11.15 14.40 4.35
N GLY A 147 -10.53 13.79 5.38
CA GLY A 147 -10.98 12.52 5.96
C GLY A 147 -10.39 11.27 5.27
N VAL A 148 -9.55 11.43 4.26
CA VAL A 148 -8.79 10.35 3.58
C VAL A 148 -7.33 10.43 4.02
N LEU A 149 -6.75 9.31 4.40
CA LEU A 149 -5.31 9.21 4.59
C LEU A 149 -4.65 8.89 3.24
N VAL A 150 -3.93 9.87 2.70
CA VAL A 150 -3.13 9.69 1.48
C VAL A 150 -1.72 9.31 1.86
N VAL A 151 -1.22 8.18 1.34
CA VAL A 151 0.10 7.64 1.67
C VAL A 151 0.92 7.48 0.39
N HIS A 152 2.16 7.94 0.42
CA HIS A 152 3.14 7.69 -0.64
C HIS A 152 4.24 6.78 -0.11
N THR A 153 4.55 5.71 -0.86
CA THR A 153 5.58 4.74 -0.51
C THR A 153 6.58 4.60 -1.65
N GLU A 154 7.87 4.77 -1.32
CA GLU A 154 9.02 4.56 -2.21
C GLU A 154 10.08 3.72 -1.48
N GLY A 155 11.19 3.38 -2.13
CA GLY A 155 12.25 2.56 -1.51
C GLY A 155 11.81 1.12 -1.25
N LEU A 156 10.97 0.56 -2.11
CA LEU A 156 10.64 -0.85 -2.06
C LEU A 156 11.79 -1.67 -2.64
N SER A 157 12.17 -2.76 -1.97
CA SER A 157 13.13 -3.71 -2.53
C SER A 157 12.50 -4.45 -3.72
N ASP A 158 13.32 -4.98 -4.61
CA ASP A 158 12.89 -5.83 -5.71
C ASP A 158 12.55 -7.28 -5.27
N ARG A 159 12.51 -7.53 -3.96
CA ARG A 159 12.27 -8.84 -3.34
C ARG A 159 10.83 -9.14 -3.03
N GLY A 160 9.89 -8.59 -3.70
CA GLY A 160 8.48 -8.84 -3.49
C GLY A 160 7.69 -8.67 -4.75
N SER A 161 6.38 -8.71 -4.61
CA SER A 161 5.48 -8.57 -5.74
C SER A 161 4.37 -7.57 -5.48
N LEU A 162 3.87 -7.00 -6.55
CA LEU A 162 2.60 -6.30 -6.61
C LEU A 162 1.45 -7.31 -6.63
N PRO A 163 0.19 -6.88 -6.48
CA PRO A 163 -0.97 -7.74 -6.59
C PRO A 163 -0.94 -8.65 -7.83
N GLY A 164 -1.37 -9.90 -7.66
CA GLY A 164 -1.38 -10.88 -8.77
C GLY A 164 -0.02 -11.46 -9.13
N GLY A 165 1.00 -11.26 -8.27
CA GLY A 165 2.34 -11.80 -8.47
C GLY A 165 3.17 -11.05 -9.52
N VAL A 166 2.78 -9.81 -9.86
CA VAL A 166 3.58 -8.94 -10.73
C VAL A 166 4.86 -8.56 -9.98
N PRO A 167 6.06 -8.79 -10.54
CA PRO A 167 7.30 -8.39 -9.91
C PRO A 167 7.33 -6.87 -9.67
N ARG A 168 7.78 -6.45 -8.51
CA ARG A 168 8.10 -5.05 -8.23
C ARG A 168 9.59 -4.82 -8.43
N THR A 169 10.00 -3.57 -8.64
CA THR A 169 11.39 -3.16 -8.71
C THR A 169 11.67 -2.05 -7.70
N THR A 170 12.92 -1.66 -7.56
CA THR A 170 13.30 -0.49 -6.73
C THR A 170 12.76 0.84 -7.29
N LYS A 171 12.15 0.82 -8.48
CA LYS A 171 11.48 1.98 -9.09
C LYS A 171 9.97 1.99 -8.82
N THR A 172 9.46 0.98 -8.13
CA THR A 172 8.05 0.93 -7.75
C THR A 172 7.72 2.07 -6.80
N LYS A 173 6.65 2.79 -7.13
CA LYS A 173 6.00 3.79 -6.29
C LYS A 173 4.57 3.38 -6.04
N VAL A 174 4.10 3.62 -4.84
CA VAL A 174 2.72 3.31 -4.47
C VAL A 174 2.09 4.53 -3.82
N THR A 175 0.91 4.90 -4.32
CA THR A 175 0.04 5.89 -3.67
C THR A 175 -1.19 5.17 -3.16
N GLU A 176 -1.49 5.33 -1.87
CA GLU A 176 -2.68 4.77 -1.24
C GLU A 176 -3.62 5.87 -0.80
N ARG A 177 -4.90 5.53 -0.77
CA ARG A 177 -5.98 6.36 -0.25
C ARG A 177 -6.84 5.52 0.68
N LEU A 178 -6.58 5.64 1.97
CA LEU A 178 -7.33 4.91 3.00
C LEU A 178 -8.47 5.78 3.52
N HIS A 179 -9.68 5.24 3.48
CA HIS A 179 -10.87 5.92 3.99
C HIS A 179 -11.89 4.93 4.57
N LEU A 180 -12.77 5.44 5.42
CA LEU A 180 -13.83 4.66 6.02
C LEU A 180 -15.16 4.86 5.29
N GLU A 181 -15.90 3.77 5.14
CA GLU A 181 -17.27 3.74 4.65
C GLU A 181 -18.22 3.10 5.69
N ASN A 182 -19.50 3.09 5.41
CA ASN A 182 -20.54 2.45 6.22
C ASN A 182 -20.50 2.83 7.72
N GLY A 183 -20.31 4.12 8.01
CA GLY A 183 -20.23 4.60 9.39
C GLY A 183 -19.02 4.08 10.16
N GLY A 184 -17.89 3.85 9.50
CA GLY A 184 -16.64 3.40 10.11
C GLY A 184 -16.48 1.89 10.20
N LYS A 185 -17.41 1.11 9.63
CA LYS A 185 -17.38 -0.37 9.66
C LYS A 185 -16.62 -0.99 8.50
N LEU A 186 -16.36 -0.24 7.45
CA LEU A 186 -15.66 -0.69 6.26
C LEU A 186 -14.46 0.23 6.00
N LEU A 187 -13.27 -0.34 5.90
CA LEU A 187 -12.06 0.34 5.45
C LEU A 187 -11.82 0.01 3.98
N ILE A 188 -11.63 1.05 3.18
CA ILE A 188 -11.19 0.94 1.78
C ILE A 188 -9.76 1.45 1.68
N ASP A 189 -8.92 0.70 1.01
CA ASP A 189 -7.54 1.07 0.66
C ASP A 189 -7.36 0.98 -0.85
N GLU A 190 -7.36 2.14 -1.51
CA GLU A 190 -7.12 2.27 -2.94
C GLU A 190 -5.63 2.46 -3.20
N MET A 191 -4.97 1.41 -3.69
CA MET A 191 -3.54 1.42 -4.02
C MET A 191 -3.33 1.66 -5.51
N THR A 192 -2.62 2.71 -5.87
CA THR A 192 -2.14 2.96 -7.24
C THR A 192 -0.66 2.66 -7.33
N PHE A 193 -0.31 1.74 -8.22
CA PHE A 193 1.05 1.27 -8.47
C PHE A 193 1.61 1.91 -9.73
N GLU A 194 2.85 2.38 -9.65
CA GLU A 194 3.64 2.87 -10.77
C GLU A 194 5.01 2.17 -10.74
N ASP A 195 5.36 1.49 -11.84
CA ASP A 195 6.66 0.87 -12.01
C ASP A 195 6.97 0.79 -13.51
N PRO A 196 7.87 1.64 -14.04
CA PRO A 196 8.14 1.71 -15.49
C PRO A 196 8.80 0.44 -16.04
N ASN A 197 9.35 -0.43 -15.20
CA ASN A 197 9.99 -1.66 -15.63
C ASN A 197 8.99 -2.83 -15.76
N THR A 198 7.86 -2.75 -15.04
CA THR A 198 6.90 -3.86 -14.98
C THR A 198 5.51 -3.51 -15.49
N LEU A 199 5.09 -2.25 -15.35
CA LEU A 199 3.77 -1.76 -15.76
C LEU A 199 3.87 -0.84 -16.97
N THR A 200 2.88 -0.91 -17.87
CA THR A 200 2.77 -0.03 -19.05
C THR A 200 2.04 1.27 -18.77
N LYS A 201 1.32 1.34 -17.65
CA LYS A 201 0.61 2.52 -17.13
C LYS A 201 0.32 2.33 -15.63
N PRO A 202 -0.01 3.40 -14.88
CA PRO A 202 -0.47 3.26 -13.50
C PRO A 202 -1.62 2.26 -13.38
N TRP A 203 -1.60 1.47 -12.29
CA TRP A 203 -2.58 0.44 -12.03
C TRP A 203 -3.13 0.55 -10.61
N THR A 204 -4.44 0.72 -10.50
CA THR A 204 -5.11 0.85 -9.21
C THR A 204 -5.85 -0.42 -8.83
N VAL A 205 -5.73 -0.79 -7.57
CA VAL A 205 -6.45 -1.89 -6.92
C VAL A 205 -7.05 -1.36 -5.63
N ALA A 206 -8.32 -1.60 -5.39
CA ALA A 206 -8.98 -1.23 -4.14
C ALA A 206 -9.23 -2.48 -3.28
N LEU A 207 -8.72 -2.47 -2.06
CA LEU A 207 -8.91 -3.49 -1.04
C LEU A 207 -10.02 -3.05 -0.08
N LYS A 208 -10.73 -4.02 0.47
CA LYS A 208 -11.77 -3.77 1.47
C LYS A 208 -11.56 -4.66 2.69
N TYR A 209 -11.85 -4.08 3.85
CA TYR A 209 -11.71 -4.75 5.15
C TYR A 209 -12.92 -4.40 6.02
N ASP A 210 -13.49 -5.41 6.65
CA ASP A 210 -14.53 -5.21 7.66
C ASP A 210 -13.88 -4.96 9.03
N ARG A 211 -14.44 -4.00 9.78
CA ARG A 211 -13.98 -3.74 11.15
C ARG A 211 -14.33 -4.93 12.04
N MET A 212 -13.35 -5.45 12.74
CA MET A 212 -13.54 -6.50 13.73
C MET A 212 -14.04 -5.94 15.06
N PRO A 213 -14.64 -6.79 15.94
CA PRO A 213 -14.99 -6.40 17.31
C PRO A 213 -13.80 -5.79 18.08
N GLU A 214 -14.10 -4.89 19.02
CA GLU A 214 -13.05 -4.19 19.80
C GLU A 214 -12.26 -5.10 20.72
N ASP A 215 -12.82 -6.25 21.09
CA ASP A 215 -12.19 -7.28 21.92
C ASP A 215 -11.45 -8.35 21.09
N SER A 216 -11.28 -8.12 19.79
CA SER A 216 -10.50 -9.02 18.93
C SER A 216 -9.02 -8.99 19.30
N GLU A 217 -8.41 -10.16 19.39
CA GLU A 217 -7.00 -10.32 19.69
C GLU A 217 -6.22 -10.83 18.47
N ARG A 218 -4.97 -10.44 18.35
CA ARG A 218 -4.07 -10.98 17.34
C ARG A 218 -3.56 -12.34 17.75
N PHE A 219 -3.47 -13.24 16.75
CA PHE A 219 -2.79 -14.51 16.93
C PHE A 219 -1.30 -14.38 16.66
N GLU A 220 -0.51 -15.09 17.43
CA GLU A 220 0.90 -15.28 17.15
C GLU A 220 1.05 -16.31 16.03
N ALA A 221 1.72 -15.92 14.95
CA ALA A 221 2.07 -16.82 13.86
C ALA A 221 3.58 -16.97 13.81
N VAL A 222 4.06 -18.21 13.95
CA VAL A 222 5.49 -18.55 13.88
C VAL A 222 5.73 -19.33 12.60
N CYS A 223 6.69 -18.90 11.82
CA CYS A 223 7.14 -19.60 10.64
C CYS A 223 8.42 -20.38 10.92
N GLU A 224 8.43 -21.64 10.53
CA GLU A 224 9.63 -22.49 10.56
C GLU A 224 10.09 -22.77 9.13
N PRO A 225 11.34 -22.49 8.77
CA PRO A 225 11.86 -22.76 7.43
C PRO A 225 11.83 -24.25 7.08
N ASP A 226 11.24 -24.58 5.93
CA ASP A 226 11.22 -25.95 5.37
C ASP A 226 12.47 -26.19 4.53
N LEU A 227 13.60 -26.44 5.19
CA LEU A 227 14.90 -26.64 4.56
C LEU A 227 14.98 -27.94 3.75
N ASP A 228 14.15 -28.94 4.07
CA ASP A 228 14.13 -30.20 3.32
C ASP A 228 13.38 -30.06 2.00
N ALA A 229 12.29 -29.32 1.99
CA ALA A 229 11.62 -28.96 0.75
C ALA A 229 12.52 -28.16 -0.20
N LEU A 230 13.37 -27.28 0.34
CA LEU A 230 14.32 -26.49 -0.46
C LEU A 230 15.37 -27.32 -1.17
N LYS A 231 15.78 -28.48 -0.64
CA LYS A 231 16.73 -29.39 -1.28
C LYS A 231 16.21 -29.97 -2.60
N SER A 232 14.90 -30.02 -2.75
CA SER A 232 14.24 -30.55 -3.95
C SER A 232 14.00 -29.49 -5.05
N VAL A 233 14.35 -28.22 -4.80
CA VAL A 233 14.11 -27.11 -5.73
C VAL A 233 15.16 -27.10 -6.84
N ASP A 234 14.72 -27.23 -8.09
CA ASP A 234 15.59 -27.01 -9.25
C ASP A 234 15.76 -25.50 -9.52
N LEU A 235 16.94 -24.99 -9.17
CA LEU A 235 17.28 -23.55 -9.31
C LEU A 235 17.24 -23.08 -10.77
N LYS A 236 17.50 -23.94 -11.77
CA LYS A 236 17.42 -23.54 -13.17
C LYS A 236 15.98 -23.30 -13.60
N SER A 237 15.09 -24.25 -13.31
CA SER A 237 13.67 -24.10 -13.59
C SER A 237 13.07 -22.94 -12.80
N LEU A 238 13.53 -22.73 -11.57
CA LEU A 238 13.08 -21.62 -10.72
C LEU A 238 13.47 -20.25 -11.28
N ALA A 239 14.68 -20.10 -11.83
CA ALA A 239 15.18 -18.82 -12.35
C ALA A 239 14.31 -18.26 -13.48
N ASP A 240 13.70 -19.13 -14.29
CA ASP A 240 12.80 -18.74 -15.38
C ASP A 240 11.41 -18.30 -14.88
N ILE A 241 11.02 -18.77 -13.69
CA ILE A 241 9.68 -18.59 -13.13
C ILE A 241 9.69 -17.53 -12.03
N ASP A 242 10.70 -17.60 -11.16
CA ASP A 242 10.87 -16.74 -9.99
C ASP A 242 12.34 -16.38 -9.79
N THR A 243 12.78 -15.33 -10.51
CA THR A 243 14.17 -14.84 -10.44
C THR A 243 14.57 -14.40 -9.04
N GLU A 244 13.62 -13.99 -8.22
CA GLU A 244 13.89 -13.59 -6.84
C GLU A 244 14.20 -14.81 -5.97
N ALA A 245 13.34 -15.82 -6.02
CA ALA A 245 13.56 -17.04 -5.28
C ALA A 245 14.88 -17.73 -5.71
N ALA A 246 15.17 -17.76 -7.02
CA ALA A 246 16.45 -18.27 -7.52
C ALA A 246 17.66 -17.48 -6.99
N ARG A 247 17.55 -16.15 -6.93
CA ARG A 247 18.59 -15.27 -6.39
C ARG A 247 18.80 -15.46 -4.89
N MET A 248 17.74 -15.71 -4.13
CA MET A 248 17.82 -15.96 -2.69
C MET A 248 18.49 -17.29 -2.36
N LEU A 249 18.30 -18.28 -3.21
CA LEU A 249 18.90 -19.61 -3.06
C LEU A 249 20.34 -19.68 -3.62
N ASP A 250 20.77 -18.69 -4.41
CA ASP A 250 22.14 -18.60 -4.93
C ASP A 250 23.06 -18.02 -3.86
N PRO A 251 24.00 -18.83 -3.28
CA PRO A 251 24.90 -18.35 -2.22
C PRO A 251 25.77 -17.16 -2.63
N ALA A 252 26.06 -17.03 -3.94
CA ALA A 252 26.87 -15.93 -4.48
C ALA A 252 26.08 -14.61 -4.56
N LYS A 253 24.76 -14.67 -4.43
CA LYS A 253 23.86 -13.51 -4.53
C LYS A 253 23.06 -13.27 -3.24
N GLN A 254 23.43 -13.96 -2.16
CA GLN A 254 22.83 -13.68 -0.85
C GLN A 254 23.10 -12.25 -0.45
N TYR A 255 22.02 -11.62 0.06
CA TYR A 255 22.08 -10.24 0.53
C TYR A 255 23.16 -10.09 1.60
N ASN A 256 24.17 -9.28 1.31
CA ASN A 256 25.14 -8.82 2.29
C ASN A 256 24.78 -7.38 2.69
N PRO A 257 24.17 -7.16 3.88
CA PRO A 257 23.75 -5.83 4.31
C PRO A 257 24.91 -4.85 4.53
N GLY A 258 26.15 -5.36 4.53
CA GLY A 258 27.37 -4.56 4.69
C GLY A 258 28.10 -4.25 3.38
N ALA A 259 27.67 -4.78 2.25
CA ALA A 259 28.25 -4.45 0.94
C ALA A 259 27.55 -3.21 0.38
N LYS A 260 28.09 -2.04 0.70
CA LYS A 260 27.83 -0.78 -0.01
C LYS A 260 28.85 -0.63 -1.12
#